data_c03d20d038671a5d618d04ba869270a5
#
_entry.id   c03d20d038671a5d618d04ba869270a5
#
_cell.length_a   1.000
_cell.length_b   1.000
_cell.length_c   1.000
_cell.angle_alpha   90.00
_cell.angle_beta   90.00
_cell.angle_gamma   90.00
#
_symmetry.space_group_name_H-M   'P 1'
#
loop_
_entity.id
_entity.type
_entity.pdbx_description
1 polymer ?
#
loop_
_entity_poly.entity_id
_entity_poly.type
_entity_poly.pdbx_seq_one_letter_code
_entity_poly.pdbx_strand_id
1 'polypeptide(L)'
;MARNMHRYEELTPYEFEREKERASIIYVSAGPLEYHEECNILGLDTNKGYDWCLAAAELTGGIVFPMLPVAPGGPFPFMSREDMREAYNWPQRREEYTESFGSLYPGIFFSREACRALYVELLEILAIELKFKLCVFIGSHGPAGRMLKQIIAEETNVMDGRVGEFHGMRVIVSNSTDYNKDVITEFNKENGIPKAFHGGLWETALNYAIKPDYFHPEMLDENEYPQHFGPLPEDYTENPHRPCKGEYKKLSAEFARKLREITIKRLVDDVRKNYAEITKGE
;
A
#
# COMPACT_ATOMS: atom_id res chain seq x y z
N MET A 1 20.04 -15.62 -7.81
CA MET A 1 19.39 -14.47 -8.47
C MET A 1 20.40 -13.35 -8.55
N ALA A 2 20.36 -12.53 -9.60
CA ALA A 2 21.19 -11.33 -9.65
C ALA A 2 20.69 -10.34 -8.58
N ARG A 3 21.63 -9.61 -7.98
CA ARG A 3 21.36 -8.58 -6.97
C ARG A 3 20.64 -7.39 -7.64
N ASN A 4 19.59 -6.84 -6.97
CA ASN A 4 18.88 -5.69 -7.49
C ASN A 4 19.57 -4.39 -7.03
N MET A 5 20.05 -3.61 -7.96
CA MET A 5 20.83 -2.38 -7.69
C MET A 5 19.99 -1.19 -7.19
N HIS A 6 18.67 -1.37 -7.02
CA HIS A 6 17.80 -0.35 -6.43
C HIS A 6 17.41 -0.65 -4.97
N ARG A 7 17.61 -1.88 -4.50
CA ARG A 7 17.26 -2.26 -3.12
C ARG A 7 18.30 -1.76 -2.14
N TYR A 8 17.91 -0.88 -1.23
CA TYR A 8 18.79 -0.28 -0.22
C TYR A 8 19.61 -1.34 0.53
N GLU A 9 18.95 -2.39 1.00
CA GLU A 9 19.55 -3.49 1.79
C GLU A 9 20.53 -4.37 1.00
N GLU A 10 20.51 -4.26 -0.32
CA GLU A 10 21.43 -5.00 -1.19
C GLU A 10 22.61 -4.16 -1.69
N LEU A 11 22.63 -2.85 -1.42
CA LEU A 11 23.69 -1.94 -1.86
C LEU A 11 24.86 -1.94 -0.86
N THR A 12 26.08 -1.89 -1.39
CA THR A 12 27.23 -1.46 -0.62
C THR A 12 27.19 0.07 -0.41
N PRO A 13 27.90 0.61 0.60
CA PRO A 13 27.94 2.08 0.79
C PRO A 13 28.38 2.85 -0.47
N TYR A 14 29.32 2.30 -1.23
CA TYR A 14 29.77 2.92 -2.49
C TYR A 14 28.68 2.93 -3.56
N GLU A 15 27.95 1.84 -3.71
CA GLU A 15 26.84 1.74 -4.67
C GLU A 15 25.68 2.64 -4.29
N PHE A 16 25.40 2.76 -2.99
CA PHE A 16 24.40 3.67 -2.44
C PHE A 16 24.71 5.12 -2.82
N GLU A 17 25.91 5.61 -2.52
CA GLU A 17 26.31 6.99 -2.86
C GLU A 17 26.26 7.23 -4.37
N ARG A 18 26.76 6.29 -5.16
CA ARG A 18 26.77 6.38 -6.63
C ARG A 18 25.37 6.42 -7.23
N GLU A 19 24.42 5.64 -6.68
CA GLU A 19 23.04 5.67 -7.13
C GLU A 19 22.32 6.96 -6.70
N LYS A 20 22.57 7.42 -5.47
CA LYS A 20 22.06 8.69 -4.97
C LYS A 20 22.58 9.91 -5.77
N GLU A 21 23.84 9.89 -6.18
CA GLU A 21 24.40 10.92 -7.09
C GLU A 21 23.74 10.88 -8.47
N ARG A 22 23.49 9.68 -9.00
CA ARG A 22 22.86 9.48 -10.30
C ARG A 22 21.40 9.93 -10.30
N ALA A 23 20.66 9.58 -9.27
CA ALA A 23 19.25 9.92 -9.09
C ALA A 23 18.94 10.01 -7.59
N SER A 24 18.89 11.24 -7.07
CA SER A 24 18.63 11.50 -5.65
C SER A 24 17.16 11.31 -5.28
N ILE A 25 16.65 10.11 -5.53
CA ILE A 25 15.28 9.69 -5.29
C ILE A 25 15.28 8.51 -4.30
N ILE A 26 14.48 8.58 -3.27
CA ILE A 26 14.20 7.46 -2.37
C ILE A 26 12.72 7.07 -2.46
N TYR A 27 12.46 5.79 -2.62
CA TYR A 27 11.12 5.22 -2.61
C TYR A 27 10.90 4.49 -1.30
N VAL A 28 9.78 4.77 -0.65
CA VAL A 28 9.35 4.10 0.58
C VAL A 28 7.94 3.57 0.39
N SER A 29 7.69 2.36 0.84
CA SER A 29 6.36 1.76 0.86
C SER A 29 6.03 1.26 2.26
N ALA A 30 4.88 1.67 2.78
CA ALA A 30 4.37 1.20 4.07
C ALA A 30 2.98 0.59 3.93
N GLY A 31 2.79 -0.57 4.53
CA GLY A 31 1.53 -1.28 4.60
C GLY A 31 1.58 -2.36 5.68
N PRO A 32 0.44 -2.80 6.26
CA PRO A 32 0.42 -3.83 7.27
C PRO A 32 0.64 -5.22 6.68
N LEU A 33 0.86 -6.19 7.55
CA LEU A 33 0.55 -7.58 7.26
C LEU A 33 -0.89 -7.79 7.69
N GLU A 34 -1.80 -7.96 6.73
CA GLU A 34 -3.23 -7.89 6.97
C GLU A 34 -3.97 -9.01 6.22
N TYR A 35 -5.05 -9.49 6.82
CA TYR A 35 -5.96 -10.41 6.16
C TYR A 35 -6.67 -9.73 4.98
N HIS A 36 -6.60 -10.33 3.81
CA HIS A 36 -7.22 -9.89 2.56
C HIS A 36 -7.97 -11.02 1.90
N GLU A 37 -8.91 -11.63 2.61
CA GLU A 37 -9.61 -12.85 2.26
C GLU A 37 -8.70 -14.09 2.22
N GLU A 38 -9.28 -15.28 2.29
CA GLU A 38 -8.56 -16.56 2.36
C GLU A 38 -7.66 -16.84 1.16
N CYS A 39 -7.98 -16.22 0.04
CA CYS A 39 -7.30 -16.45 -1.23
C CYS A 39 -6.05 -15.59 -1.44
N ASN A 40 -5.77 -14.64 -0.56
CA ASN A 40 -4.65 -13.74 -0.69
C ASN A 40 -3.60 -13.95 0.41
N ILE A 41 -2.36 -13.63 0.11
CA ILE A 41 -1.29 -13.62 1.11
C ILE A 41 -1.46 -12.45 2.09
N LEU A 42 -1.04 -12.62 3.35
CA LEU A 42 -1.09 -11.59 4.38
C LEU A 42 -0.27 -10.32 4.03
N GLY A 43 0.76 -10.47 3.22
CA GLY A 43 1.61 -9.38 2.77
C GLY A 43 1.11 -8.67 1.51
N LEU A 44 -0.17 -8.76 1.16
CA LEU A 44 -0.70 -8.15 -0.06
C LEU A 44 -0.36 -6.66 -0.15
N ASP A 45 -0.66 -5.90 0.90
CA ASP A 45 -0.40 -4.47 0.94
C ASP A 45 1.10 -4.13 0.83
N THR A 46 1.92 -4.78 1.63
CA THR A 46 3.36 -4.53 1.62
C THR A 46 3.98 -4.87 0.27
N ASN A 47 3.60 -6.00 -0.33
CA ASN A 47 4.17 -6.44 -1.61
C ASN A 47 3.76 -5.54 -2.78
N LYS A 48 2.48 -5.12 -2.87
CA LYS A 48 2.03 -4.28 -3.99
C LYS A 48 2.74 -2.92 -4.00
N GLY A 49 2.85 -2.27 -2.84
CA GLY A 49 3.53 -0.98 -2.75
C GLY A 49 5.04 -1.08 -3.02
N TYR A 50 5.68 -2.13 -2.51
CA TYR A 50 7.11 -2.38 -2.75
C TYR A 50 7.42 -2.70 -4.22
N ASP A 51 6.56 -3.49 -4.88
CA ASP A 51 6.66 -3.77 -6.31
C ASP A 51 6.58 -2.48 -7.15
N TRP A 52 5.66 -1.56 -6.82
CA TRP A 52 5.57 -0.28 -7.52
C TRP A 52 6.81 0.57 -7.33
N CYS A 53 7.37 0.61 -6.12
CA CYS A 53 8.61 1.30 -5.82
C CYS A 53 9.77 0.75 -6.67
N LEU A 54 9.94 -0.57 -6.71
CA LEU A 54 10.99 -1.22 -7.48
C LEU A 54 10.83 -0.95 -8.98
N ALA A 55 9.63 -1.14 -9.51
CA ALA A 55 9.36 -0.90 -10.93
C ALA A 55 9.54 0.58 -11.31
N ALA A 56 9.20 1.51 -10.43
CA ALA A 56 9.46 2.93 -10.66
C ALA A 56 10.97 3.24 -10.64
N ALA A 57 11.71 2.72 -9.67
CA ALA A 57 13.16 2.92 -9.56
C ALA A 57 13.93 2.38 -10.78
N GLU A 58 13.50 1.25 -11.35
CA GLU A 58 14.06 0.72 -12.60
C GLU A 58 13.92 1.70 -13.78
N LEU A 59 12.84 2.51 -13.81
CA LEU A 59 12.53 3.42 -14.91
C LEU A 59 13.00 4.87 -14.69
N THR A 60 13.28 5.26 -13.47
CA THR A 60 13.63 6.63 -13.08
C THR A 60 14.97 6.75 -12.40
N GLY A 61 15.53 5.65 -11.94
CA GLY A 61 16.63 5.63 -10.97
C GLY A 61 16.15 5.81 -9.55
N GLY A 62 17.12 5.84 -8.63
CA GLY A 62 16.87 6.00 -7.21
C GLY A 62 16.91 4.69 -6.44
N ILE A 63 16.74 4.80 -5.15
CA ILE A 63 16.91 3.72 -4.18
C ILE A 63 15.54 3.39 -3.57
N VAL A 64 15.28 2.11 -3.33
CA VAL A 64 14.05 1.64 -2.69
C VAL A 64 14.37 1.21 -1.28
N PHE A 65 13.77 1.88 -0.31
CA PHE A 65 13.87 1.54 1.11
C PHE A 65 13.25 0.15 1.35
N PRO A 66 13.80 -0.66 2.26
CA PRO A 66 13.25 -1.96 2.58
C PRO A 66 11.76 -1.93 2.87
N MET A 67 11.07 -3.00 2.53
CA MET A 67 9.64 -3.13 2.79
C MET A 67 9.31 -2.81 4.25
N LEU A 68 8.41 -1.84 4.49
CA LEU A 68 8.06 -1.37 5.81
C LEU A 68 6.69 -1.91 6.23
N PRO A 69 6.64 -3.03 6.98
CA PRO A 69 5.38 -3.65 7.41
C PRO A 69 4.80 -2.93 8.64
N VAL A 70 4.75 -1.59 8.59
CA VAL A 70 4.26 -0.74 9.67
C VAL A 70 3.18 0.16 9.12
N ALA A 71 1.95 -0.03 9.60
CA ALA A 71 0.81 0.81 9.26
C ALA A 71 -0.22 0.83 10.39
N PRO A 72 -1.01 1.90 10.52
CA PRO A 72 -2.14 1.91 11.43
C PRO A 72 -3.22 0.98 10.93
N GLY A 73 -3.97 0.36 11.83
CA GLY A 73 -5.14 -0.45 11.50
C GLY A 73 -6.27 0.40 10.92
N GLY A 74 -7.20 -0.26 10.28
CA GLY A 74 -8.35 0.43 9.83
C GLY A 74 -9.32 -0.44 9.20
N PRO A 75 -10.62 -0.39 9.11
CA PRO A 75 -11.35 0.70 8.46
C PRO A 75 -11.62 1.90 9.36
N PHE A 76 -11.34 1.82 10.65
CA PHE A 76 -11.60 2.89 11.61
C PHE A 76 -10.32 3.62 12.02
N PRO A 77 -9.85 4.60 11.24
CA PRO A 77 -8.60 5.30 11.47
C PRO A 77 -8.56 6.12 12.78
N PHE A 78 -9.71 6.25 13.43
CA PHE A 78 -9.86 7.02 14.67
C PHE A 78 -10.06 6.16 15.91
N MET A 79 -10.18 4.83 15.74
CA MET A 79 -10.36 3.92 16.87
C MET A 79 -9.02 3.54 17.49
N SER A 80 -8.99 3.48 18.80
CA SER A 80 -7.87 2.88 19.51
C SER A 80 -7.79 1.39 19.20
N ARG A 81 -6.65 0.76 19.54
CA ARG A 81 -6.50 -0.69 19.42
C ARG A 81 -7.53 -1.45 20.27
N GLU A 82 -7.94 -0.85 21.39
CA GLU A 82 -8.92 -1.38 22.29
C GLU A 82 -10.33 -1.28 21.72
N ASP A 83 -10.68 -0.10 21.19
CA ASP A 83 -11.96 0.11 20.49
C ASP A 83 -12.11 -0.79 19.27
N MET A 84 -11.04 -1.02 18.51
CA MET A 84 -11.06 -1.97 17.40
C MET A 84 -11.31 -3.41 17.85
N ARG A 85 -10.72 -3.82 18.98
CA ARG A 85 -10.97 -5.13 19.54
C ARG A 85 -12.41 -5.31 19.97
N GLU A 86 -13.00 -4.28 20.56
CA GLU A 86 -14.39 -4.28 21.01
C GLU A 86 -15.36 -4.26 19.82
N ALA A 87 -15.18 -3.32 18.86
CA ALA A 87 -16.01 -3.19 17.68
C ALA A 87 -16.04 -4.44 16.80
N TYR A 88 -14.92 -5.14 16.71
CA TYR A 88 -14.81 -6.37 15.93
C TYR A 88 -15.02 -7.63 16.76
N ASN A 89 -15.32 -7.51 18.05
CA ASN A 89 -15.45 -8.64 18.96
C ASN A 89 -14.25 -9.63 18.84
N TRP A 90 -13.07 -9.08 18.73
CA TRP A 90 -11.85 -9.77 18.29
C TRP A 90 -11.46 -10.99 19.11
N PRO A 91 -11.63 -11.02 20.45
CA PRO A 91 -11.33 -12.22 21.22
C PRO A 91 -12.23 -13.41 20.87
N GLN A 92 -13.54 -13.18 20.78
CA GLN A 92 -14.51 -14.25 20.45
C GLN A 92 -14.28 -14.77 19.03
N ARG A 93 -13.98 -13.88 18.10
CA ARG A 93 -13.71 -14.28 16.73
C ARG A 93 -12.41 -15.02 16.54
N ARG A 94 -11.40 -14.70 17.33
CA ARG A 94 -10.15 -15.46 17.29
C ARG A 94 -10.37 -16.92 17.70
N GLU A 95 -11.29 -17.18 18.62
CA GLU A 95 -11.68 -18.53 19.02
C GLU A 95 -12.48 -19.22 17.90
N GLU A 96 -13.50 -18.57 17.38
CA GLU A 96 -14.29 -19.06 16.23
C GLU A 96 -13.43 -19.27 14.99
N TYR A 97 -12.50 -18.36 14.74
CA TYR A 97 -11.58 -18.41 13.63
C TYR A 97 -10.57 -19.54 13.77
N THR A 98 -10.07 -19.76 14.98
CA THR A 98 -9.15 -20.86 15.30
C THR A 98 -9.83 -22.23 15.15
N GLU A 99 -11.10 -22.32 15.49
CA GLU A 99 -11.88 -23.55 15.34
C GLU A 99 -12.25 -23.83 13.87
N SER A 100 -12.54 -22.79 13.08
CA SER A 100 -13.02 -22.95 11.70
C SER A 100 -11.92 -22.93 10.65
N PHE A 101 -10.82 -22.21 10.87
CA PHE A 101 -9.78 -21.93 9.85
C PHE A 101 -8.34 -22.11 10.36
N GLY A 102 -8.14 -22.64 11.55
CA GLY A 102 -6.82 -22.73 12.16
C GLY A 102 -6.38 -21.39 12.78
N SER A 103 -5.09 -21.19 13.00
CA SER A 103 -4.54 -20.04 13.74
C SER A 103 -4.47 -18.74 12.92
N LEU A 104 -5.39 -18.47 12.04
CA LEU A 104 -5.33 -17.31 11.16
C LEU A 104 -5.57 -15.99 11.90
N TYR A 105 -4.83 -15.01 11.49
CA TYR A 105 -4.55 -13.78 12.17
C TYR A 105 -5.03 -12.59 11.33
N PRO A 106 -5.81 -11.65 11.89
CA PRO A 106 -6.41 -10.58 11.08
C PRO A 106 -5.42 -9.54 10.59
N GLY A 107 -4.28 -9.36 11.25
CA GLY A 107 -3.24 -8.43 10.83
C GLY A 107 -2.31 -7.95 11.96
N ILE A 108 -1.17 -7.36 11.60
CA ILE A 108 -0.28 -6.63 12.49
C ILE A 108 -0.46 -5.13 12.23
N PHE A 109 -1.08 -4.45 13.19
CA PHE A 109 -1.30 -3.02 13.14
C PHE A 109 -0.59 -2.33 14.31
N PHE A 110 -0.05 -1.18 14.03
CA PHE A 110 0.57 -0.31 15.03
C PHE A 110 -0.38 0.84 15.38
N SER A 111 -0.16 1.47 16.53
CA SER A 111 -0.93 2.66 16.89
C SER A 111 -0.66 3.79 15.88
N ARG A 112 -1.61 4.71 15.75
CA ARG A 112 -1.44 5.88 14.87
C ARG A 112 -0.26 6.72 15.28
N GLU A 113 -0.07 6.89 16.59
CA GLU A 113 1.02 7.65 17.18
C GLU A 113 2.38 7.03 16.82
N ALA A 114 2.52 5.71 16.97
CA ALA A 114 3.75 5.01 16.61
C ALA A 114 4.05 5.08 15.11
N CYS A 115 3.04 4.88 14.27
CA CYS A 115 3.21 4.98 12.81
C CYS A 115 3.59 6.40 12.40
N ARG A 116 2.91 7.41 12.94
CA ARG A 116 3.19 8.81 12.64
C ARG A 116 4.61 9.19 13.05
N ALA A 117 5.00 8.86 14.28
CA ALA A 117 6.35 9.13 14.78
C ALA A 117 7.42 8.50 13.88
N LEU A 118 7.26 7.22 13.54
CA LEU A 118 8.18 6.52 12.66
C LEU A 118 8.27 7.15 11.26
N TYR A 119 7.12 7.52 10.67
CA TYR A 119 7.11 8.09 9.31
C TYR A 119 7.76 9.47 9.28
N VAL A 120 7.52 10.32 10.29
CA VAL A 120 8.14 11.64 10.39
C VAL A 120 9.64 11.50 10.63
N GLU A 121 10.07 10.67 11.58
CA GLU A 121 11.49 10.42 11.84
C GLU A 121 12.22 9.86 10.61
N LEU A 122 11.59 8.94 9.88
CA LEU A 122 12.16 8.44 8.63
C LEU A 122 12.33 9.56 7.60
N LEU A 123 11.34 10.44 7.44
CA LEU A 123 11.44 11.60 6.54
C LEU A 123 12.56 12.55 6.98
N GLU A 124 12.76 12.77 8.29
CA GLU A 124 13.87 13.58 8.82
C GLU A 124 15.23 12.98 8.47
N ILE A 125 15.43 11.68 8.71
CA ILE A 125 16.66 10.98 8.35
C ILE A 125 16.93 11.09 6.84
N LEU A 126 15.92 10.86 6.02
CA LEU A 126 16.05 10.92 4.55
C LEU A 126 16.37 12.33 4.04
N ALA A 127 15.77 13.37 4.65
CA ALA A 127 15.96 14.76 4.24
C ALA A 127 17.26 15.37 4.81
N ILE A 128 17.50 15.21 6.11
CA ILE A 128 18.55 15.95 6.83
C ILE A 128 19.87 15.19 6.79
N GLU A 129 19.85 13.90 7.11
CA GLU A 129 21.08 13.11 7.22
C GLU A 129 21.52 12.58 5.87
N LEU A 130 20.62 11.93 5.15
CA LEU A 130 20.92 11.31 3.85
C LEU A 130 20.78 12.28 2.66
N LYS A 131 20.10 13.41 2.85
CA LYS A 131 19.99 14.53 1.88
C LYS A 131 19.47 14.11 0.51
N PHE A 132 18.44 13.27 0.48
CA PHE A 132 17.71 12.99 -0.74
C PHE A 132 16.98 14.24 -1.23
N LYS A 133 16.85 14.40 -2.55
CA LYS A 133 16.10 15.51 -3.15
C LYS A 133 14.62 15.22 -3.31
N LEU A 134 14.27 13.96 -3.50
CA LEU A 134 12.89 13.49 -3.67
C LEU A 134 12.64 12.23 -2.85
N CYS A 135 11.60 12.24 -2.05
CA CYS A 135 11.03 11.05 -1.42
C CYS A 135 9.67 10.74 -2.05
N VAL A 136 9.47 9.49 -2.45
CA VAL A 136 8.19 8.96 -2.93
C VAL A 136 7.70 7.98 -1.88
N PHE A 137 6.72 8.37 -1.06
CA PHE A 137 6.23 7.57 0.03
C PHE A 137 4.83 7.01 -0.26
N ILE A 138 4.74 5.72 -0.49
CA ILE A 138 3.51 5.02 -0.85
C ILE A 138 2.90 4.39 0.41
N GLY A 139 1.73 4.87 0.81
CA GLY A 139 0.87 4.18 1.77
C GLY A 139 0.03 3.15 1.03
N SER A 140 0.53 1.94 0.88
CA SER A 140 -0.13 0.87 0.12
C SER A 140 -1.39 0.29 0.80
N HIS A 141 -1.68 0.77 1.99
CA HIS A 141 -2.87 0.53 2.82
C HIS A 141 -3.63 1.85 3.00
N GLY A 142 -4.96 1.80 2.94
CA GLY A 142 -5.78 3.02 2.99
C GLY A 142 -5.50 3.94 4.18
N PRO A 143 -5.48 3.44 5.43
CA PRO A 143 -5.11 4.22 6.62
C PRO A 143 -3.69 4.81 6.57
N ALA A 144 -2.71 4.07 6.05
CA ALA A 144 -1.34 4.57 5.90
C ALA A 144 -1.29 5.74 4.90
N GLY A 145 -1.95 5.62 3.76
CA GLY A 145 -2.02 6.69 2.77
C GLY A 145 -2.71 7.95 3.29
N ARG A 146 -3.77 7.80 4.11
CA ARG A 146 -4.42 8.94 4.78
C ARG A 146 -3.49 9.62 5.78
N MET A 147 -2.76 8.84 6.57
CA MET A 147 -1.78 9.37 7.52
C MET A 147 -0.65 10.13 6.81
N LEU A 148 -0.13 9.61 5.73
CA LEU A 148 0.90 10.30 4.94
C LEU A 148 0.39 11.64 4.39
N LYS A 149 -0.85 11.71 3.89
CA LYS A 149 -1.46 12.97 3.45
C LYS A 149 -1.63 13.97 4.62
N GLN A 150 -1.95 13.48 5.81
CA GLN A 150 -2.01 14.29 7.01
C GLN A 150 -0.62 14.82 7.40
N ILE A 151 0.42 13.99 7.34
CA ILE A 151 1.81 14.42 7.60
C ILE A 151 2.23 15.51 6.60
N ILE A 152 1.93 15.35 5.31
CA ILE A 152 2.21 16.40 4.32
C ILE A 152 1.53 17.71 4.72
N ALA A 153 0.25 17.67 5.11
CA ALA A 153 -0.50 18.87 5.48
C ALA A 153 0.02 19.57 6.75
N GLU A 154 0.56 18.81 7.70
CA GLU A 154 0.95 19.31 9.01
C GLU A 154 2.44 19.63 9.15
N GLU A 155 3.31 18.87 8.47
CA GLU A 155 4.77 18.89 8.69
C GLU A 155 5.55 19.45 7.48
N THR A 156 4.88 19.81 6.38
CA THR A 156 5.59 20.25 5.17
C THR A 156 5.11 21.62 4.67
N ASN A 157 5.91 22.25 3.83
CA ASN A 157 5.44 23.32 2.97
C ASN A 157 4.60 22.70 1.85
N VAL A 158 3.28 22.68 2.01
CA VAL A 158 2.34 22.03 1.08
C VAL A 158 2.38 22.68 -0.29
N MET A 159 2.57 21.88 -1.33
CA MET A 159 2.51 22.30 -2.74
C MET A 159 1.18 21.88 -3.39
N ASP A 160 0.74 20.68 -3.13
CA ASP A 160 -0.62 20.18 -3.42
C ASP A 160 -1.00 19.14 -2.36
N GLY A 161 -2.22 18.60 -2.42
CA GLY A 161 -2.72 17.68 -1.37
C GLY A 161 -1.91 16.37 -1.20
N ARG A 162 -0.90 16.12 -2.05
CA ARG A 162 -0.04 14.93 -2.03
C ARG A 162 1.44 15.26 -2.10
N VAL A 163 1.80 16.51 -2.34
CA VAL A 163 3.18 16.95 -2.54
C VAL A 163 3.49 18.09 -1.57
N GLY A 164 4.60 17.97 -0.87
CA GLY A 164 5.12 19.01 0.01
C GLY A 164 6.64 19.06 -0.01
N GLU A 165 7.20 20.06 0.63
CA GLU A 165 8.63 20.20 0.85
C GLU A 165 8.94 20.03 2.33
N PHE A 166 9.79 19.08 2.65
CA PHE A 166 10.19 18.74 4.01
C PHE A 166 11.71 18.90 4.15
N HIS A 167 12.17 19.90 4.87
CA HIS A 167 13.59 20.22 5.04
C HIS A 167 14.38 20.27 3.71
N GLY A 168 13.80 20.87 2.67
CA GLY A 168 14.42 20.98 1.34
C GLY A 168 14.30 19.72 0.46
N MET A 169 13.78 18.62 1.00
CA MET A 169 13.44 17.42 0.22
C MET A 169 11.98 17.53 -0.25
N ARG A 170 11.73 17.34 -1.53
CA ARG A 170 10.36 17.17 -2.03
C ARG A 170 9.83 15.80 -1.61
N VAL A 171 8.60 15.75 -1.15
CA VAL A 171 7.92 14.50 -0.75
C VAL A 171 6.64 14.35 -1.55
N ILE A 172 6.51 13.24 -2.26
CA ILE A 172 5.27 12.81 -2.92
C ILE A 172 4.67 11.69 -2.08
N VAL A 173 3.43 11.83 -1.66
CA VAL A 173 2.70 10.74 -0.99
C VAL A 173 1.56 10.21 -1.85
N SER A 174 1.29 8.92 -1.76
CA SER A 174 0.14 8.32 -2.42
C SER A 174 -0.50 7.25 -1.54
N ASN A 175 -1.76 6.96 -1.82
CA ASN A 175 -2.42 5.76 -1.32
C ASN A 175 -2.52 4.69 -2.43
N SER A 176 -3.06 3.54 -2.07
CA SER A 176 -3.19 2.38 -2.95
C SER A 176 -4.04 2.60 -4.21
N THR A 177 -4.83 3.69 -4.28
CA THR A 177 -5.74 3.95 -5.41
C THR A 177 -5.50 5.25 -6.16
N ASP A 178 -4.54 6.08 -5.73
CA ASP A 178 -4.33 7.40 -6.35
C ASP A 178 -3.95 7.32 -7.84
N TYR A 179 -3.32 6.23 -8.27
CA TYR A 179 -2.87 6.05 -9.65
C TYR A 179 -3.75 5.13 -10.51
N ASN A 180 -4.81 4.53 -9.97
CA ASN A 180 -5.57 3.49 -10.67
C ASN A 180 -7.09 3.48 -10.42
N LYS A 181 -7.60 4.43 -9.63
CA LYS A 181 -9.01 4.47 -9.21
C LYS A 181 -10.00 4.45 -10.36
N ASP A 182 -9.74 5.18 -11.43
CA ASP A 182 -10.58 5.25 -12.63
C ASP A 182 -10.66 3.89 -13.34
N VAL A 183 -9.52 3.21 -13.50
CA VAL A 183 -9.43 1.88 -14.12
C VAL A 183 -10.20 0.85 -13.30
N ILE A 184 -10.06 0.90 -11.96
CA ILE A 184 -10.82 0.03 -11.04
C ILE A 184 -12.31 0.30 -11.17
N THR A 185 -12.70 1.57 -11.20
CA THR A 185 -14.11 1.98 -11.30
C THR A 185 -14.74 1.52 -12.60
N GLU A 186 -14.04 1.69 -13.73
CA GLU A 186 -14.49 1.24 -15.05
C GLU A 186 -14.64 -0.29 -15.10
N PHE A 187 -13.63 -1.01 -14.65
CA PHE A 187 -13.68 -2.47 -14.60
C PHE A 187 -14.84 -2.99 -13.75
N ASN A 188 -15.04 -2.41 -12.57
CA ASN A 188 -16.14 -2.80 -11.69
C ASN A 188 -17.50 -2.56 -12.36
N LYS A 189 -17.67 -1.41 -13.02
CA LYS A 189 -18.89 -1.08 -13.75
C LYS A 189 -19.18 -2.06 -14.89
N GLU A 190 -18.18 -2.36 -15.71
CA GLU A 190 -18.29 -3.30 -16.84
C GLU A 190 -18.63 -4.71 -16.41
N ASN A 191 -18.15 -5.13 -15.24
CA ASN A 191 -18.33 -6.47 -14.71
C ASN A 191 -19.48 -6.60 -13.70
N GLY A 192 -20.24 -5.52 -13.45
CA GLY A 192 -21.33 -5.51 -12.47
C GLY A 192 -20.84 -5.82 -11.04
N ILE A 193 -19.61 -5.43 -10.71
CA ILE A 193 -19.02 -5.58 -9.38
C ILE A 193 -19.42 -4.33 -8.58
N PRO A 194 -20.08 -4.49 -7.43
CA PRO A 194 -20.32 -3.37 -6.51
C PRO A 194 -18.98 -2.75 -6.10
N LYS A 195 -19.00 -1.52 -5.58
CA LYS A 195 -17.80 -0.81 -5.14
C LYS A 195 -16.90 -1.79 -4.37
N ALA A 196 -15.75 -2.10 -4.98
CA ALA A 196 -14.82 -3.09 -4.45
C ALA A 196 -14.32 -2.66 -3.07
N PHE A 197 -14.32 -3.60 -2.17
CA PHE A 197 -13.91 -3.46 -0.79
C PHE A 197 -12.55 -4.13 -0.55
N HIS A 198 -12.10 -4.07 0.69
CA HIS A 198 -10.91 -4.70 1.23
C HIS A 198 -10.77 -6.17 0.79
N GLY A 199 -9.60 -6.56 0.32
CA GLY A 199 -9.36 -7.89 -0.23
C GLY A 199 -10.05 -8.14 -1.59
N GLY A 200 -10.70 -7.14 -2.16
CA GLY A 200 -11.47 -7.29 -3.38
C GLY A 200 -10.64 -7.59 -4.62
N LEU A 201 -11.36 -7.80 -5.73
CA LEU A 201 -10.78 -8.26 -6.99
C LEU A 201 -9.62 -7.39 -7.50
N TRP A 202 -9.68 -6.07 -7.30
CA TRP A 202 -8.64 -5.17 -7.77
C TRP A 202 -7.33 -5.30 -6.97
N GLU A 203 -7.42 -5.52 -5.64
CA GLU A 203 -6.23 -5.76 -4.81
C GLU A 203 -5.61 -7.11 -5.14
N THR A 204 -6.46 -8.13 -5.26
CA THR A 204 -6.05 -9.45 -5.71
C THR A 204 -5.41 -9.40 -7.09
N ALA A 205 -5.95 -8.60 -8.03
CA ALA A 205 -5.37 -8.41 -9.36
C ALA A 205 -3.95 -7.85 -9.31
N LEU A 206 -3.71 -6.84 -8.48
CA LEU A 206 -2.37 -6.27 -8.30
C LEU A 206 -1.38 -7.30 -7.75
N ASN A 207 -1.82 -8.07 -6.76
CA ASN A 207 -0.99 -9.12 -6.16
C ASN A 207 -0.70 -10.27 -7.13
N TYR A 208 -1.72 -10.70 -7.87
CA TYR A 208 -1.59 -11.69 -8.95
C TYR A 208 -0.63 -11.24 -10.05
N ALA A 209 -0.63 -9.94 -10.40
CA ALA A 209 0.28 -9.40 -11.41
C ALA A 209 1.75 -9.40 -10.97
N ILE A 210 2.04 -9.34 -9.66
CA ILE A 210 3.40 -9.47 -9.11
C ILE A 210 3.84 -10.92 -9.20
N LYS A 211 3.02 -11.82 -8.68
CA LYS A 211 3.29 -13.25 -8.67
C LYS A 211 1.96 -14.02 -8.61
N PRO A 212 1.62 -14.81 -9.64
CA PRO A 212 0.37 -15.57 -9.66
C PRO A 212 0.15 -16.45 -8.44
N ASP A 213 1.22 -17.03 -7.88
CA ASP A 213 1.18 -17.89 -6.68
C ASP A 213 0.78 -17.15 -5.39
N TYR A 214 0.60 -15.82 -5.43
CA TYR A 214 0.08 -15.04 -4.31
C TYR A 214 -1.45 -15.06 -4.22
N PHE A 215 -2.11 -15.61 -5.21
CA PHE A 215 -3.55 -15.81 -5.25
C PHE A 215 -3.89 -17.29 -5.23
N HIS A 216 -4.72 -17.70 -4.28
CA HIS A 216 -5.11 -19.07 -3.99
C HIS A 216 -6.63 -19.26 -4.18
N PRO A 217 -7.12 -19.32 -5.43
CA PRO A 217 -8.55 -19.44 -5.71
C PRO A 217 -9.18 -20.71 -5.15
N GLU A 218 -8.39 -21.75 -4.89
CA GLU A 218 -8.82 -22.99 -4.27
C GLU A 218 -9.30 -22.81 -2.82
N MET A 219 -8.90 -21.73 -2.17
CA MET A 219 -9.30 -21.40 -0.80
C MET A 219 -10.64 -20.67 -0.72
N LEU A 220 -11.24 -20.33 -1.87
CA LEU A 220 -12.52 -19.63 -1.94
C LEU A 220 -13.69 -20.59 -1.88
N ASP A 221 -14.66 -20.30 -1.00
CA ASP A 221 -15.93 -21.03 -0.96
C ASP A 221 -16.83 -20.66 -2.15
N GLU A 222 -17.66 -21.59 -2.62
CA GLU A 222 -18.54 -21.34 -3.78
C GLU A 222 -19.76 -20.50 -3.41
N ASN A 223 -20.18 -20.54 -2.16
CA ASN A 223 -21.43 -19.96 -1.68
C ASN A 223 -21.20 -19.11 -0.45
N GLU A 224 -21.14 -17.83 -0.59
CA GLU A 224 -21.14 -16.84 0.48
C GLU A 224 -20.12 -17.07 1.60
N TYR A 225 -19.28 -16.09 1.81
CA TYR A 225 -18.33 -16.06 2.90
C TYR A 225 -19.01 -16.11 4.25
N PRO A 226 -18.53 -16.93 5.19
CA PRO A 226 -18.79 -16.66 6.59
C PRO A 226 -18.37 -15.19 6.85
N GLN A 227 -19.22 -14.43 7.50
CA GLN A 227 -18.91 -13.05 7.88
C GLN A 227 -17.82 -13.06 8.94
N HIS A 228 -16.56 -13.09 8.55
CA HIS A 228 -15.42 -13.20 9.44
C HIS A 228 -15.25 -12.00 10.38
N PHE A 229 -15.84 -10.87 10.02
CA PHE A 229 -15.82 -9.65 10.83
C PHE A 229 -17.24 -9.29 11.24
N GLY A 230 -17.98 -9.95 12.10
CA GLY A 230 -19.28 -9.64 12.66
C GLY A 230 -20.09 -8.52 11.98
N PRO A 231 -21.21 -8.18 12.50
CA PRO A 231 -21.97 -7.05 12.02
C PRO A 231 -21.08 -5.79 12.13
N LEU A 232 -21.00 -5.04 11.03
CA LEU A 232 -20.45 -3.69 11.10
C LEU A 232 -21.33 -2.84 12.01
N PRO A 233 -20.77 -1.83 12.68
CA PRO A 233 -21.56 -0.85 13.42
C PRO A 233 -22.72 -0.33 12.55
N GLU A 234 -23.89 -0.09 13.16
CA GLU A 234 -25.09 0.35 12.44
C GLU A 234 -24.89 1.67 11.67
N ASP A 235 -23.95 2.48 12.12
CA ASP A 235 -23.56 3.76 11.51
C ASP A 235 -22.51 3.61 10.39
N TYR A 236 -22.02 2.40 10.11
CA TYR A 236 -21.10 2.16 9.01
C TYR A 236 -21.84 2.17 7.66
N THR A 237 -21.74 3.31 6.97
CA THR A 237 -22.45 3.57 5.72
C THR A 237 -21.85 2.86 4.49
N GLU A 238 -20.67 2.31 4.59
CA GLU A 238 -20.09 1.53 3.52
C GLU A 238 -20.47 0.05 3.68
N ASN A 239 -21.49 -0.38 2.94
CA ASN A 239 -21.83 -1.82 2.90
C ASN A 239 -20.63 -2.59 2.35
N PRO A 240 -19.92 -3.40 3.16
CA PRO A 240 -18.75 -4.12 2.71
C PRO A 240 -19.22 -5.23 1.78
N HIS A 241 -19.14 -4.96 0.49
CA HIS A 241 -19.25 -6.03 -0.48
C HIS A 241 -18.02 -6.92 -0.36
N ARG A 242 -18.24 -8.17 -0.03
CA ARG A 242 -17.17 -9.18 0.00
C ARG A 242 -17.20 -9.94 -1.31
N PRO A 243 -16.07 -9.99 -2.01
CA PRO A 243 -16.02 -10.73 -3.26
C PRO A 243 -16.26 -12.22 -2.99
N CYS A 244 -17.10 -12.83 -3.79
CA CYS A 244 -17.32 -14.27 -3.79
C CYS A 244 -16.50 -14.94 -4.88
N LYS A 245 -16.36 -16.27 -4.81
CA LYS A 245 -15.64 -17.06 -5.86
C LYS A 245 -16.09 -16.71 -7.28
N GLY A 246 -17.39 -16.41 -7.45
CA GLY A 246 -17.95 -15.99 -8.74
C GLY A 246 -17.37 -14.68 -9.26
N GLU A 247 -17.00 -13.74 -8.37
CA GLU A 247 -16.36 -12.48 -8.75
C GLU A 247 -14.90 -12.68 -9.13
N TYR A 248 -14.17 -13.50 -8.38
CA TYR A 248 -12.78 -13.80 -8.71
C TYR A 248 -12.62 -14.55 -10.03
N LYS A 249 -13.67 -15.24 -10.53
CA LYS A 249 -13.68 -15.79 -11.91
C LYS A 249 -13.57 -14.70 -12.98
N LYS A 250 -13.83 -13.44 -12.65
CA LYS A 250 -13.64 -12.28 -13.52
C LYS A 250 -12.20 -11.77 -13.51
N LEU A 251 -11.36 -12.24 -12.59
CA LEU A 251 -9.93 -11.93 -12.57
C LEU A 251 -9.27 -12.54 -13.81
N SER A 252 -8.65 -11.70 -14.62
CA SER A 252 -7.84 -12.13 -15.73
C SER A 252 -6.40 -11.65 -15.57
N ALA A 253 -5.46 -12.45 -16.07
CA ALA A 253 -4.05 -12.03 -16.13
C ALA A 253 -3.85 -10.74 -16.94
N GLU A 254 -4.70 -10.52 -17.96
CA GLU A 254 -4.67 -9.31 -18.77
C GLU A 254 -5.08 -8.08 -17.94
N PHE A 255 -6.19 -8.15 -17.21
CA PHE A 255 -6.63 -7.06 -16.33
C PHE A 255 -5.59 -6.78 -15.25
N ALA A 256 -5.09 -7.82 -14.60
CA ALA A 256 -4.08 -7.70 -13.54
C ALA A 256 -2.83 -6.97 -14.06
N ARG A 257 -2.29 -7.39 -15.20
CA ARG A 257 -1.14 -6.76 -15.86
C ARG A 257 -1.45 -5.31 -16.24
N LYS A 258 -2.59 -5.04 -16.91
CA LYS A 258 -3.01 -3.70 -17.31
C LYS A 258 -3.11 -2.75 -16.10
N LEU A 259 -3.72 -3.20 -15.01
CA LEU A 259 -3.87 -2.41 -13.79
C LEU A 259 -2.52 -2.05 -13.18
N ARG A 260 -1.60 -3.03 -13.07
CA ARG A 260 -0.24 -2.82 -12.59
C ARG A 260 0.55 -1.86 -13.50
N GLU A 261 0.53 -2.08 -14.81
CA GLU A 261 1.26 -1.25 -15.79
C GLU A 261 0.79 0.21 -15.76
N ILE A 262 -0.51 0.46 -15.71
CA ILE A 262 -1.07 1.82 -15.61
C ILE A 262 -0.67 2.49 -14.29
N THR A 263 -0.73 1.75 -13.18
CA THR A 263 -0.32 2.25 -11.87
C THR A 263 1.14 2.68 -11.87
N ILE A 264 2.03 1.82 -12.35
CA ILE A 264 3.48 2.10 -12.44
C ILE A 264 3.74 3.27 -13.39
N LYS A 265 3.12 3.27 -14.58
CA LYS A 265 3.29 4.36 -15.55
C LYS A 265 2.94 5.72 -14.94
N ARG A 266 1.78 5.84 -14.28
CA ARG A 266 1.34 7.11 -13.68
C ARG A 266 2.21 7.52 -12.50
N LEU A 267 2.67 6.59 -11.70
CA LEU A 267 3.66 6.84 -10.65
C LEU A 267 4.96 7.38 -11.25
N VAL A 268 5.49 6.75 -12.29
CA VAL A 268 6.72 7.18 -12.98
C VAL A 268 6.56 8.57 -13.61
N ASP A 269 5.41 8.86 -14.24
CA ASP A 269 5.12 10.17 -14.81
C ASP A 269 5.12 11.27 -13.72
N ASP A 270 4.52 10.98 -12.56
CA ASP A 270 4.50 11.90 -11.41
C ASP A 270 5.90 12.13 -10.82
N VAL A 271 6.68 11.06 -10.66
CA VAL A 271 8.08 11.14 -10.21
C VAL A 271 8.93 11.96 -11.17
N ARG A 272 8.86 11.67 -12.46
CA ARG A 272 9.65 12.41 -13.49
C ARG A 272 9.30 13.88 -13.50
N LYS A 273 8.02 14.22 -13.41
CA LYS A 273 7.57 15.61 -13.34
C LYS A 273 8.19 16.32 -12.15
N ASN A 274 8.03 15.78 -10.95
CA ASN A 274 8.51 16.39 -9.72
C ASN A 274 10.04 16.46 -9.67
N TYR A 275 10.74 15.41 -10.11
CA TYR A 275 12.21 15.40 -10.11
C TYR A 275 12.81 16.39 -11.10
N ALA A 276 12.20 16.52 -12.29
CA ALA A 276 12.63 17.51 -13.28
C ALA A 276 12.43 18.96 -12.80
N GLU A 277 11.41 19.24 -12.00
CA GLU A 277 11.21 20.57 -11.41
C GLU A 277 12.30 20.91 -10.38
N ILE A 278 12.74 19.95 -9.57
CA ILE A 278 13.79 20.13 -8.57
C ILE A 278 15.14 20.40 -9.27
N THR A 279 15.44 19.63 -10.31
CA THR A 279 16.76 19.67 -10.97
C THR A 279 16.91 20.81 -11.99
N LYS A 280 15.84 21.47 -12.40
CA LYS A 280 15.90 22.67 -13.28
C LYS A 280 16.41 23.93 -12.58
N GLY A 281 16.39 23.95 -11.25
CA GLY A 281 16.84 25.08 -10.42
C GLY A 281 18.32 25.03 -10.03
N GLU A 282 19.03 23.97 -10.42
CA GLU A 282 20.47 23.76 -10.22
C GLU A 282 21.25 24.05 -11.52
#